data_e41bab5d573f93e97ac86b5c29093fbd
#
_entry.id   e41bab5d573f93e97ac86b5c29093fbd
#
_cell.length_a   1.000
_cell.length_b   1.000
_cell.length_c   1.000
_cell.angle_alpha   90.00
_cell.angle_beta   90.00
_cell.angle_gamma   90.00
#
_symmetry.space_group_name_H-M   'P 1'
#
loop_
_entity.id
_entity.type
_entity.pdbx_description
1 polymer ?
#
loop_
_entity_poly.entity_id
_entity_poly.type
_entity_poly.pdbx_seq_one_letter_code
_entity_poly.pdbx_strand_id
1 'polypeptide(L)'
;PGAKAGGPNYVAQMGEWADGELKPRNVDIAPASLAALHRLRDNLSGKLTEDDITWLWRAAELDQLAWQEEFGRNHDRTGLVSEANIFRYRPLLTKLRVRVGEGYALREVARQVLAAAITGTATEISATPEVATQLQDLGFDVKAITDEAFATDVANDPSSRVRALGTVPDSIYEAAVRSNSVVLDQPVLADGRRELIPYLLEQAVSVTMHRFGIIRNVGNLREE
;
A
#
# COMPACT_ATOMS: atom_id res chain seq x y z
N PRO A 1 -13.23 -2.45 4.55
CA PRO A 1 -11.98 -1.89 4.00
C PRO A 1 -10.74 -2.11 4.88
N GLY A 2 -10.86 -2.39 6.20
CA GLY A 2 -9.74 -2.69 7.08
C GLY A 2 -9.15 -4.09 6.91
N ALA A 3 -8.17 -4.46 7.79
CA ALA A 3 -7.60 -5.78 7.84
C ALA A 3 -8.66 -6.83 8.23
N LYS A 4 -8.49 -8.03 7.72
CA LYS A 4 -9.43 -9.13 7.96
C LYS A 4 -9.42 -9.55 9.43
N ALA A 5 -10.59 -9.64 10.06
CA ALA A 5 -10.72 -10.13 11.42
C ALA A 5 -10.09 -11.53 11.53
N GLY A 6 -9.20 -11.72 12.51
CA GLY A 6 -8.42 -12.95 12.66
C GLY A 6 -7.25 -13.12 11.68
N GLY A 7 -7.06 -12.17 10.75
CA GLY A 7 -5.87 -12.12 9.89
C GLY A 7 -4.63 -11.59 10.61
N PRO A 8 -3.44 -11.78 10.02
CA PRO A 8 -2.17 -11.43 10.67
C PRO A 8 -2.00 -9.92 10.92
N ASN A 9 -2.73 -9.07 10.19
CA ASN A 9 -2.63 -7.63 10.32
C ASN A 9 -3.73 -7.00 11.19
N TYR A 10 -4.66 -7.81 11.73
CA TYR A 10 -5.78 -7.28 12.53
C TYR A 10 -5.32 -6.54 13.79
N VAL A 11 -4.43 -7.14 14.56
CA VAL A 11 -3.89 -6.53 15.80
C VAL A 11 -2.99 -5.33 15.49
N ALA A 12 -2.30 -5.36 14.37
CA ALA A 12 -1.41 -4.29 13.94
C ALA A 12 -2.10 -2.94 13.72
N GLN A 13 -3.41 -2.92 13.45
CA GLN A 13 -4.20 -1.70 13.29
C GLN A 13 -4.46 -0.96 14.61
N MET A 14 -4.23 -1.61 15.76
CA MET A 14 -4.51 -1.05 17.09
C MET A 14 -3.28 -0.38 17.70
N GLY A 15 -2.16 -0.34 16.97
CA GLY A 15 -0.90 0.25 17.43
C GLY A 15 -0.44 1.38 16.54
N GLU A 16 0.42 2.23 17.07
CA GLU A 16 1.19 3.20 16.31
C GLU A 16 2.52 2.57 15.90
N TRP A 17 2.98 2.92 14.71
CA TRP A 17 4.19 2.36 14.13
C TRP A 17 5.16 3.48 13.77
N ALA A 18 6.44 3.22 13.97
CA ALA A 18 7.52 4.10 13.56
C ALA A 18 8.64 3.26 12.93
N ASP A 19 9.40 3.87 12.03
CA ASP A 19 10.59 3.21 11.51
C ASP A 19 11.60 2.97 12.64
N GLY A 20 12.14 1.77 12.66
CA GLY A 20 13.30 1.43 13.48
C GLY A 20 14.60 1.85 12.78
N GLU A 21 15.72 1.29 13.22
CA GLU A 21 17.01 1.50 12.57
C GLU A 21 17.00 0.93 11.13
N LEU A 22 17.14 1.79 10.13
CA LEU A 22 17.13 1.42 8.72
C LEU A 22 18.53 0.99 8.26
N LYS A 23 18.80 -0.31 8.37
CA LYS A 23 20.04 -0.91 7.87
C LYS A 23 19.92 -1.30 6.39
N PRO A 24 21.03 -1.22 5.61
CA PRO A 24 21.08 -1.79 4.28
C PRO A 24 20.66 -3.24 4.26
N ARG A 25 19.90 -3.64 3.23
CA ARG A 25 19.53 -5.02 2.98
C ARG A 25 20.16 -5.51 1.68
N ASN A 26 20.73 -6.69 1.70
CA ASN A 26 21.27 -7.32 0.49
C ASN A 26 20.12 -8.06 -0.22
N VAL A 27 19.32 -7.30 -0.98
CA VAL A 27 18.17 -7.82 -1.72
C VAL A 27 18.12 -7.19 -3.11
N ASP A 28 17.80 -7.99 -4.13
CA ASP A 28 17.59 -7.51 -5.49
C ASP A 28 16.20 -6.87 -5.60
N ILE A 29 16.17 -5.55 -5.73
CA ILE A 29 14.93 -4.79 -5.88
C ILE A 29 14.30 -5.11 -7.24
N ALA A 30 13.00 -5.39 -7.25
CA ALA A 30 12.26 -5.69 -8.47
C ALA A 30 12.42 -4.57 -9.53
N PRO A 31 12.49 -4.93 -10.84
CA PRO A 31 12.75 -3.95 -11.91
C PRO A 31 11.80 -2.75 -11.93
N ALA A 32 10.50 -2.96 -11.64
CA ALA A 32 9.51 -1.88 -11.60
C ALA A 32 9.80 -0.88 -10.47
N SER A 33 10.11 -1.37 -9.27
CA SER A 33 10.46 -0.54 -8.11
C SER A 33 11.78 0.18 -8.32
N LEU A 34 12.78 -0.50 -8.91
CA LEU A 34 14.08 0.10 -9.22
C LEU A 34 13.94 1.22 -10.27
N ALA A 35 13.15 1.01 -11.32
CA ALA A 35 12.86 2.03 -12.32
C ALA A 35 12.13 3.24 -11.73
N ALA A 36 11.17 3.01 -10.83
CA ALA A 36 10.47 4.07 -10.12
C ALA A 36 11.44 4.87 -9.23
N LEU A 37 12.31 4.19 -8.51
CA LEU A 37 13.30 4.81 -7.62
C LEU A 37 14.30 5.69 -8.39
N HIS A 38 14.82 5.22 -9.52
CA HIS A 38 15.72 6.01 -10.38
C HIS A 38 15.01 7.26 -10.93
N ARG A 39 13.79 7.10 -11.44
CA ARG A 39 12.98 8.22 -11.95
C ARG A 39 12.69 9.26 -10.86
N LEU A 40 12.34 8.83 -9.66
CA LEU A 40 12.12 9.73 -8.52
C LEU A 40 13.40 10.47 -8.14
N ARG A 41 14.55 9.78 -8.04
CA ARG A 41 15.84 10.42 -7.78
C ARG A 41 16.17 11.49 -8.82
N ASP A 42 15.98 11.18 -10.10
CA ASP A 42 16.30 12.09 -11.18
C ASP A 42 15.36 13.32 -11.23
N ASN A 43 14.04 13.11 -11.06
CA ASN A 43 13.05 14.18 -11.05
C ASN A 43 13.15 15.07 -9.81
N LEU A 44 13.54 14.50 -8.66
CA LEU A 44 13.59 15.20 -7.38
C LEU A 44 15.01 15.63 -6.99
N SER A 45 15.93 15.65 -7.96
CA SER A 45 17.32 16.07 -7.74
C SER A 45 17.36 17.50 -7.20
N GLY A 46 18.05 17.70 -6.06
CA GLY A 46 18.13 18.99 -5.37
C GLY A 46 16.85 19.41 -4.62
N LYS A 47 15.83 18.57 -4.58
CA LYS A 47 14.58 18.78 -3.82
C LYS A 47 14.48 17.85 -2.61
N LEU A 48 15.08 16.67 -2.69
CA LEU A 48 15.24 15.74 -1.58
C LEU A 48 16.66 15.87 -1.00
N THR A 49 16.77 15.65 0.30
CA THR A 49 18.07 15.53 0.97
C THR A 49 18.69 14.16 0.68
N GLU A 50 19.99 13.99 0.94
CA GLU A 50 20.65 12.68 0.85
C GLU A 50 20.05 11.66 1.82
N ASP A 51 19.58 12.12 2.97
CA ASP A 51 18.88 11.28 3.95
C ASP A 51 17.53 10.80 3.42
N ASP A 52 16.76 11.66 2.74
CA ASP A 52 15.48 11.27 2.10
C ASP A 52 15.71 10.24 0.98
N ILE A 53 16.74 10.43 0.17
CA ILE A 53 17.14 9.50 -0.90
C ILE A 53 17.52 8.16 -0.28
N THR A 54 18.37 8.18 0.75
CA THR A 54 18.78 6.96 1.47
C THR A 54 17.56 6.26 2.08
N TRP A 55 16.65 6.99 2.70
CA TRP A 55 15.42 6.46 3.26
C TRP A 55 14.53 5.78 2.20
N LEU A 56 14.37 6.37 1.01
CA LEU A 56 13.62 5.79 -0.10
C LEU A 56 14.26 4.49 -0.63
N TRP A 57 15.61 4.43 -0.69
CA TRP A 57 16.32 3.20 -1.04
C TRP A 57 16.06 2.11 -0.01
N ARG A 58 16.13 2.41 1.30
CA ARG A 58 15.82 1.45 2.36
C ARG A 58 14.38 1.00 2.30
N ALA A 59 13.46 1.90 2.01
CA ALA A 59 12.05 1.56 1.82
C ALA A 59 11.87 0.56 0.66
N ALA A 60 12.50 0.77 -0.48
CA ALA A 60 12.43 -0.15 -1.61
C ALA A 60 13.02 -1.54 -1.29
N GLU A 61 14.13 -1.61 -0.53
CA GLU A 61 14.70 -2.86 -0.05
C GLU A 61 13.74 -3.60 0.91
N LEU A 62 13.14 -2.87 1.85
CA LEU A 62 12.19 -3.43 2.82
C LEU A 62 10.87 -3.86 2.16
N ASP A 63 10.41 -3.14 1.14
CA ASP A 63 9.27 -3.55 0.32
C ASP A 63 9.55 -4.88 -0.38
N GLN A 64 10.74 -5.02 -0.96
CA GLN A 64 11.12 -6.24 -1.64
C GLN A 64 11.18 -7.45 -0.70
N LEU A 65 11.73 -7.25 0.51
CA LEU A 65 11.73 -8.29 1.54
C LEU A 65 10.32 -8.67 1.98
N ALA A 66 9.47 -7.68 2.27
CA ALA A 66 8.09 -7.92 2.66
C ALA A 66 7.32 -8.66 1.55
N TRP A 67 7.60 -8.33 0.28
CA TRP A 67 7.02 -9.01 -0.86
C TRP A 67 7.47 -10.47 -0.96
N GLN A 68 8.77 -10.72 -0.85
CA GLN A 68 9.35 -12.06 -0.95
C GLN A 68 8.96 -12.97 0.23
N GLU A 69 8.86 -12.41 1.43
CA GLU A 69 8.61 -13.18 2.65
C GLU A 69 7.11 -13.37 2.94
N GLU A 70 6.28 -12.40 2.58
CA GLU A 70 4.86 -12.42 2.96
C GLU A 70 3.90 -12.15 1.78
N PHE A 71 3.95 -10.96 1.17
CA PHE A 71 2.86 -10.48 0.31
C PHE A 71 2.77 -11.16 -1.05
N GLY A 72 3.91 -11.60 -1.60
CA GLY A 72 4.00 -12.30 -2.88
C GLY A 72 3.78 -13.81 -2.77
N ARG A 73 3.37 -14.33 -1.62
CA ARG A 73 3.22 -15.77 -1.37
C ARG A 73 1.83 -16.15 -0.93
N ASN A 74 1.49 -17.42 -1.18
CA ASN A 74 0.35 -18.09 -0.57
C ASN A 74 0.77 -18.74 0.75
N HIS A 75 -0.04 -18.60 1.80
CA HIS A 75 0.24 -19.12 3.13
C HIS A 75 -0.82 -20.15 3.52
N ASP A 76 -0.47 -21.43 3.54
CA ASP A 76 -1.30 -22.49 4.16
C ASP A 76 -0.64 -22.94 5.47
N ARG A 77 -1.07 -22.33 6.57
CA ARG A 77 -0.55 -22.65 7.90
C ARG A 77 -1.17 -23.93 8.50
N THR A 78 -2.26 -24.42 7.91
CA THR A 78 -2.96 -25.61 8.44
C THR A 78 -2.33 -26.90 7.94
N GLY A 79 -1.79 -26.91 6.73
CA GLY A 79 -1.12 -28.08 6.12
C GLY A 79 -2.00 -29.33 6.04
N LEU A 80 -3.33 -29.18 5.99
CA LEU A 80 -4.26 -30.31 5.95
C LEU A 80 -4.15 -31.05 4.62
N VAL A 81 -4.18 -32.38 4.66
CA VAL A 81 -4.09 -33.22 3.46
C VAL A 81 -5.37 -33.14 2.62
N SER A 82 -6.51 -33.00 3.29
CA SER A 82 -7.83 -33.02 2.65
C SER A 82 -8.39 -31.64 2.30
N GLU A 83 -7.70 -30.57 2.68
CA GLU A 83 -8.15 -29.19 2.50
C GLU A 83 -6.94 -28.25 2.39
N ALA A 84 -7.00 -27.30 1.44
CA ALA A 84 -6.07 -26.21 1.38
C ALA A 84 -6.73 -24.93 1.91
N ASN A 85 -6.12 -24.33 2.96
CA ASN A 85 -6.60 -23.09 3.58
C ASN A 85 -5.57 -21.99 3.35
N ILE A 86 -5.71 -21.34 2.20
CA ILE A 86 -4.76 -20.36 1.72
C ILE A 86 -5.13 -18.97 2.24
N PHE A 87 -4.19 -18.31 2.90
CA PHE A 87 -4.21 -16.88 3.14
C PHE A 87 -3.22 -16.19 2.19
N ARG A 88 -3.66 -15.20 1.46
CA ARG A 88 -2.84 -14.49 0.48
C ARG A 88 -3.22 -13.02 0.34
N TYR A 89 -2.35 -12.27 -0.31
CA TYR A 89 -2.57 -10.87 -0.62
C TYR A 89 -2.75 -10.68 -2.13
N ARG A 90 -3.59 -9.74 -2.51
CA ARG A 90 -3.82 -9.34 -3.90
C ARG A 90 -3.85 -7.82 -3.99
N PRO A 91 -3.46 -7.22 -5.12
CA PRO A 91 -3.68 -5.79 -5.34
C PRO A 91 -5.15 -5.44 -5.10
N LEU A 92 -5.42 -4.22 -4.67
CA LEU A 92 -6.80 -3.72 -4.58
C LEU A 92 -7.49 -3.87 -5.94
N LEU A 93 -8.77 -4.25 -5.92
CA LEU A 93 -9.60 -4.30 -7.13
C LEU A 93 -10.00 -2.91 -7.61
N THR A 94 -9.96 -1.93 -6.71
CA THR A 94 -10.17 -0.51 -6.96
C THR A 94 -8.86 0.25 -6.78
N LYS A 95 -8.81 1.51 -7.20
CA LYS A 95 -7.63 2.34 -6.96
C LYS A 95 -7.53 2.74 -5.47
N LEU A 96 -6.29 2.82 -4.96
CA LEU A 96 -5.99 3.53 -3.72
C LEU A 96 -5.99 5.04 -4.01
N ARG A 97 -6.73 5.81 -3.23
CA ARG A 97 -6.74 7.26 -3.31
C ARG A 97 -5.71 7.83 -2.34
N VAL A 98 -4.67 8.49 -2.83
CA VAL A 98 -3.70 9.21 -2.01
C VAL A 98 -4.10 10.69 -1.98
N ARG A 99 -4.42 11.22 -0.81
CA ARG A 99 -4.71 12.65 -0.62
C ARG A 99 -3.52 13.33 0.03
N VAL A 100 -2.94 14.29 -0.67
CA VAL A 100 -1.86 15.12 -0.15
C VAL A 100 -2.49 16.35 0.51
N GLY A 101 -2.35 16.43 1.84
CA GLY A 101 -2.85 17.50 2.69
C GLY A 101 -1.76 18.48 3.12
N GLU A 102 -2.05 19.31 4.11
CA GLU A 102 -1.13 20.31 4.61
C GLU A 102 0.03 19.67 5.42
N GLY A 103 1.24 20.20 5.27
CA GLY A 103 2.42 19.74 6.02
C GLY A 103 3.00 18.42 5.56
N TYR A 104 2.61 17.90 4.39
CA TYR A 104 3.19 16.68 3.81
C TYR A 104 4.69 16.81 3.56
N ALA A 105 5.42 15.71 3.65
CA ALA A 105 6.81 15.63 3.22
C ALA A 105 6.90 15.08 1.79
N LEU A 106 7.77 15.68 0.95
CA LEU A 106 7.92 15.27 -0.46
C LEU A 106 8.35 13.80 -0.60
N ARG A 107 9.21 13.31 0.32
CA ARG A 107 9.59 11.90 0.37
C ARG A 107 8.42 10.96 0.61
N GLU A 108 7.37 11.42 1.32
CA GLU A 108 6.17 10.61 1.57
C GLU A 108 5.35 10.42 0.30
N VAL A 109 5.26 11.46 -0.55
CA VAL A 109 4.63 11.33 -1.88
C VAL A 109 5.42 10.37 -2.76
N ALA A 110 6.75 10.50 -2.78
CA ALA A 110 7.64 9.57 -3.50
C ALA A 110 7.49 8.12 -3.00
N ARG A 111 7.31 7.92 -1.69
CA ARG A 111 7.09 6.62 -1.06
C ARG A 111 5.83 5.92 -1.58
N GLN A 112 4.75 6.68 -1.82
CA GLN A 112 3.51 6.10 -2.36
C GLN A 112 3.71 5.58 -3.79
N VAL A 113 4.55 6.23 -4.59
CA VAL A 113 4.91 5.76 -5.94
C VAL A 113 5.66 4.42 -5.88
N LEU A 114 6.59 4.25 -4.92
CA LEU A 114 7.31 2.99 -4.72
C LEU A 114 6.36 1.87 -4.28
N ALA A 115 5.47 2.12 -3.33
CA ALA A 115 4.50 1.15 -2.85
C ALA A 115 3.55 0.69 -3.97
N ALA A 116 3.09 1.62 -4.81
CA ALA A 116 2.28 1.30 -5.97
C ALA A 116 3.04 0.43 -6.99
N ALA A 117 4.34 0.72 -7.21
CA ALA A 117 5.16 0.00 -8.19
C ALA A 117 5.35 -1.49 -7.83
N ILE A 118 5.56 -1.81 -6.54
CA ILE A 118 5.77 -3.20 -6.12
C ILE A 118 4.45 -3.97 -5.98
N THR A 119 3.39 -3.32 -5.52
CA THR A 119 2.09 -3.98 -5.29
C THR A 119 1.27 -4.14 -6.57
N GLY A 120 1.54 -3.35 -7.60
CA GLY A 120 0.73 -3.29 -8.82
C GLY A 120 -0.66 -2.70 -8.60
N THR A 121 -0.93 -2.08 -7.45
CA THR A 121 -2.22 -1.46 -7.15
C THR A 121 -2.35 -0.13 -7.87
N ALA A 122 -3.44 0.06 -8.60
CA ALA A 122 -3.75 1.34 -9.20
C ALA A 122 -3.88 2.42 -8.11
N THR A 123 -3.17 3.53 -8.28
CA THR A 123 -3.10 4.60 -7.29
C THR A 123 -3.39 5.94 -7.95
N GLU A 124 -4.25 6.75 -7.32
CA GLU A 124 -4.54 8.12 -7.74
C GLU A 124 -4.05 9.07 -6.66
N ILE A 125 -3.00 9.84 -6.96
CA ILE A 125 -2.54 10.91 -6.09
C ILE A 125 -3.35 12.17 -6.40
N SER A 126 -3.83 12.84 -5.37
CA SER A 126 -4.61 14.08 -5.50
C SER A 126 -4.20 15.11 -4.45
N ALA A 127 -4.33 16.37 -4.81
CA ALA A 127 -4.04 17.51 -3.95
C ALA A 127 -4.95 18.69 -4.31
N THR A 128 -4.95 19.74 -3.49
CA THR A 128 -5.53 21.03 -3.88
C THR A 128 -4.85 21.54 -5.16
N PRO A 129 -5.51 22.39 -5.98
CA PRO A 129 -4.94 22.84 -7.25
C PRO A 129 -3.54 23.45 -7.14
N GLU A 130 -3.29 24.18 -6.05
CA GLU A 130 -1.99 24.81 -5.80
C GLU A 130 -0.90 23.77 -5.54
N VAL A 131 -1.13 22.82 -4.62
CA VAL A 131 -0.19 21.75 -4.29
C VAL A 131 -0.01 20.79 -5.47
N ALA A 132 -1.10 20.50 -6.20
CA ALA A 132 -1.04 19.65 -7.39
C ALA A 132 -0.11 20.23 -8.46
N THR A 133 -0.18 21.53 -8.73
CA THR A 133 0.71 22.20 -9.67
C THR A 133 2.18 22.04 -9.25
N GLN A 134 2.50 22.26 -7.97
CA GLN A 134 3.85 22.10 -7.45
C GLN A 134 4.38 20.67 -7.62
N LEU A 135 3.54 19.67 -7.37
CA LEU A 135 3.92 18.26 -7.51
C LEU A 135 4.03 17.83 -8.98
N GLN A 136 3.16 18.35 -9.86
CA GLN A 136 3.23 18.13 -11.31
C GLN A 136 4.52 18.69 -11.90
N ASP A 137 4.97 19.86 -11.46
CA ASP A 137 6.25 20.47 -11.87
C ASP A 137 7.47 19.60 -11.46
N LEU A 138 7.29 18.74 -10.45
CA LEU A 138 8.27 17.75 -10.02
C LEU A 138 8.12 16.37 -10.70
N GLY A 139 7.21 16.27 -11.66
CA GLY A 139 6.98 15.07 -12.45
C GLY A 139 6.08 14.01 -11.82
N PHE A 140 5.30 14.36 -10.80
CA PHE A 140 4.26 13.47 -10.28
C PHE A 140 2.98 13.60 -11.11
N ASP A 141 2.30 12.47 -11.31
CA ASP A 141 0.93 12.44 -11.84
C ASP A 141 -0.05 12.70 -10.70
N VAL A 142 -0.56 13.94 -10.61
CA VAL A 142 -1.41 14.40 -9.51
C VAL A 142 -2.68 15.02 -10.03
N LYS A 143 -3.83 14.54 -9.57
CA LYS A 143 -5.14 15.11 -9.85
C LYS A 143 -5.34 16.37 -9.01
N ALA A 144 -5.51 17.52 -9.67
CA ALA A 144 -5.90 18.77 -9.02
C ALA A 144 -7.39 18.76 -8.69
N ILE A 145 -7.73 18.80 -7.40
CA ILE A 145 -9.12 18.74 -6.92
C ILE A 145 -9.22 19.39 -5.54
N THR A 146 -10.24 20.21 -5.28
CA THR A 146 -10.45 20.81 -3.95
C THR A 146 -10.81 19.75 -2.90
N ASP A 147 -10.67 20.10 -1.61
CA ASP A 147 -11.02 19.17 -0.52
C ASP A 147 -12.51 18.82 -0.51
N GLU A 148 -13.39 19.78 -0.82
CA GLU A 148 -14.83 19.59 -0.89
C GLU A 148 -15.23 18.64 -2.02
N ALA A 149 -14.62 18.82 -3.20
CA ALA A 149 -14.87 17.95 -4.34
C ALA A 149 -14.30 16.54 -4.10
N PHE A 150 -13.12 16.44 -3.47
CA PHE A 150 -12.53 15.16 -3.09
C PHE A 150 -13.40 14.43 -2.04
N ALA A 151 -13.89 15.13 -1.01
CA ALA A 151 -14.81 14.57 -0.03
C ALA A 151 -16.12 14.08 -0.70
N THR A 152 -16.63 14.81 -1.68
CA THR A 152 -17.79 14.37 -2.48
C THR A 152 -17.48 13.11 -3.28
N ASP A 153 -16.31 13.02 -3.92
CA ASP A 153 -15.86 11.82 -4.64
C ASP A 153 -15.75 10.61 -3.69
N VAL A 154 -15.23 10.80 -2.47
CA VAL A 154 -15.14 9.73 -1.45
C VAL A 154 -16.54 9.28 -0.98
N ALA A 155 -17.44 10.23 -0.73
CA ALA A 155 -18.80 9.91 -0.29
C ALA A 155 -19.60 9.08 -1.32
N ASN A 156 -19.27 9.23 -2.61
CA ASN A 156 -19.92 8.53 -3.72
C ASN A 156 -19.21 7.21 -4.14
N ASP A 157 -18.09 6.87 -3.50
CA ASP A 157 -17.30 5.67 -3.83
C ASP A 157 -17.21 4.73 -2.60
N PRO A 158 -18.22 3.87 -2.40
CA PRO A 158 -18.33 3.06 -1.20
C PRO A 158 -17.16 2.07 -1.07
N SER A 159 -16.74 1.87 0.17
CA SER A 159 -15.66 0.94 0.54
C SER A 159 -14.30 1.27 -0.08
N SER A 160 -14.05 2.53 -0.41
CA SER A 160 -12.74 2.99 -0.90
C SER A 160 -11.72 3.12 0.25
N ARG A 161 -10.45 3.19 -0.11
CA ARG A 161 -9.35 3.51 0.81
C ARG A 161 -8.72 4.83 0.41
N VAL A 162 -8.54 5.69 1.41
CA VAL A 162 -7.84 6.97 1.27
C VAL A 162 -6.58 6.92 2.11
N ARG A 163 -5.41 7.07 1.50
CA ARG A 163 -4.14 7.28 2.19
C ARG A 163 -3.90 8.78 2.30
N ALA A 164 -4.02 9.34 3.49
CA ALA A 164 -3.74 10.74 3.74
C ALA A 164 -2.25 10.95 4.02
N LEU A 165 -1.67 11.99 3.42
CA LEU A 165 -0.31 12.47 3.66
C LEU A 165 -0.39 13.88 4.21
N GLY A 166 0.16 14.12 5.39
CA GLY A 166 -0.05 15.35 6.13
C GLY A 166 -1.47 15.47 6.69
N THR A 167 -1.91 16.68 7.00
CA THR A 167 -3.23 16.95 7.59
C THR A 167 -4.27 17.17 6.50
N VAL A 168 -5.38 16.45 6.58
CA VAL A 168 -6.55 16.61 5.69
C VAL A 168 -7.75 17.08 6.49
N PRO A 169 -8.71 17.81 5.88
CA PRO A 169 -9.90 18.32 6.57
C PRO A 169 -10.83 17.22 7.09
N ASP A 170 -11.55 17.50 8.18
CA ASP A 170 -12.52 16.60 8.81
C ASP A 170 -13.63 16.15 7.85
N SER A 171 -13.98 16.99 6.87
CA SER A 171 -14.97 16.66 5.83
C SER A 171 -14.63 15.39 5.03
N ILE A 172 -13.33 15.06 4.88
CA ILE A 172 -12.88 13.83 4.22
C ILE A 172 -13.14 12.61 5.11
N TYR A 173 -12.90 12.72 6.42
CA TYR A 173 -13.22 11.65 7.37
C TYR A 173 -14.73 11.40 7.46
N GLU A 174 -15.53 12.49 7.53
CA GLU A 174 -16.98 12.39 7.51
C GLU A 174 -17.50 11.73 6.23
N ALA A 175 -16.93 12.09 5.08
CA ALA A 175 -17.28 11.48 3.80
C ALA A 175 -16.96 9.97 3.79
N ALA A 176 -15.79 9.59 4.31
CA ALA A 176 -15.38 8.20 4.43
C ALA A 176 -16.33 7.38 5.34
N VAL A 177 -16.75 7.95 6.47
CA VAL A 177 -17.74 7.30 7.34
C VAL A 177 -19.06 7.07 6.59
N ARG A 178 -19.56 8.08 5.86
CA ARG A 178 -20.81 7.96 5.11
C ARG A 178 -20.77 6.90 4.00
N SER A 179 -19.62 6.70 3.38
CA SER A 179 -19.43 5.72 2.29
C SER A 179 -18.88 4.36 2.74
N ASN A 180 -18.77 4.12 4.06
CA ASN A 180 -18.08 2.93 4.59
C ASN A 180 -16.66 2.77 4.02
N SER A 181 -15.99 3.89 3.81
CA SER A 181 -14.58 3.97 3.39
C SER A 181 -13.67 4.16 4.60
N VAL A 182 -12.36 4.09 4.41
CA VAL A 182 -11.40 4.30 5.48
C VAL A 182 -10.37 5.35 5.07
N VAL A 183 -10.03 6.24 5.99
CA VAL A 183 -8.89 7.14 5.88
C VAL A 183 -7.75 6.56 6.70
N LEU A 184 -6.60 6.41 6.08
CA LEU A 184 -5.35 5.89 6.65
C LEU A 184 -4.38 7.06 6.73
N ASP A 185 -4.28 7.66 7.90
CA ASP A 185 -3.53 8.89 8.19
C ASP A 185 -2.32 8.66 9.10
N GLN A 186 -1.98 7.39 9.35
CA GLN A 186 -0.80 7.04 10.14
C GLN A 186 0.49 7.50 9.45
N PRO A 187 1.59 7.70 10.20
CA PRO A 187 2.88 8.08 9.64
C PRO A 187 3.29 7.18 8.47
N VAL A 188 3.91 7.77 7.47
CA VAL A 188 4.46 7.03 6.32
C VAL A 188 5.75 6.36 6.74
N LEU A 189 5.89 5.07 6.45
CA LEU A 189 7.00 4.24 6.91
C LEU A 189 7.86 3.74 5.75
N ALA A 190 9.16 3.56 6.02
CA ALA A 190 10.04 2.78 5.18
C ALA A 190 9.75 1.28 5.30
N ASP A 191 9.22 0.82 6.44
CA ASP A 191 8.88 -0.59 6.67
C ASP A 191 7.81 -1.06 5.69
N GLY A 192 8.25 -1.87 4.69
CA GLY A 192 7.37 -2.39 3.66
C GLY A 192 6.24 -3.25 4.19
N ARG A 193 6.48 -4.00 5.29
CA ARG A 193 5.46 -4.85 5.87
C ARG A 193 4.26 -4.06 6.42
N ARG A 194 4.44 -2.77 6.76
CA ARG A 194 3.38 -1.88 7.23
C ARG A 194 2.85 -0.99 6.13
N GLU A 195 3.74 -0.36 5.37
CA GLU A 195 3.34 0.61 4.35
C GLU A 195 2.67 -0.02 3.12
N LEU A 196 2.86 -1.31 2.83
CA LEU A 196 2.21 -1.97 1.69
C LEU A 196 0.79 -2.46 1.98
N ILE A 197 0.38 -2.61 3.26
CA ILE A 197 -0.95 -3.11 3.63
C ILE A 197 -2.10 -2.28 3.02
N PRO A 198 -2.06 -0.94 3.00
CA PRO A 198 -3.08 -0.12 2.35
C PRO A 198 -3.35 -0.48 0.89
N TYR A 199 -2.35 -0.97 0.18
CA TYR A 199 -2.41 -1.31 -1.25
C TYR A 199 -2.95 -2.71 -1.53
N LEU A 200 -3.10 -3.53 -0.50
CA LEU A 200 -3.35 -4.96 -0.63
C LEU A 200 -4.71 -5.37 -0.06
N LEU A 201 -5.32 -6.35 -0.70
CA LEU A 201 -6.51 -7.03 -0.23
C LEU A 201 -6.11 -8.37 0.37
N GLU A 202 -6.46 -8.59 1.64
CA GLU A 202 -6.34 -9.89 2.30
C GLU A 202 -7.42 -10.84 1.80
N GLN A 203 -7.01 -12.01 1.31
CA GLN A 203 -7.90 -13.03 0.79
C GLN A 203 -7.65 -14.37 1.47
N ALA A 204 -8.72 -14.97 2.04
CA ALA A 204 -8.71 -16.34 2.47
C ALA A 204 -9.45 -17.20 1.44
N VAL A 205 -8.84 -18.32 1.04
CA VAL A 205 -9.38 -19.27 0.08
C VAL A 205 -9.32 -20.65 0.72
N SER A 206 -10.48 -21.32 0.85
CA SER A 206 -10.55 -22.71 1.32
C SER A 206 -10.98 -23.58 0.15
N VAL A 207 -10.19 -24.65 -0.10
CA VAL A 207 -10.44 -25.58 -1.20
C VAL A 207 -10.42 -27.01 -0.65
N THR A 208 -11.54 -27.72 -0.82
CA THR A 208 -11.62 -29.13 -0.48
C THR A 208 -10.80 -29.95 -1.48
N MET A 209 -9.81 -30.70 -0.96
CA MET A 209 -8.89 -31.49 -1.76
C MET A 209 -9.28 -32.99 -1.80
N HIS A 210 -10.50 -33.35 -1.44
CA HIS A 210 -10.99 -34.72 -1.52
C HIS A 210 -12.37 -34.79 -2.20
N ARG A 211 -12.64 -35.92 -2.85
CA ARG A 211 -13.95 -36.25 -3.37
C ARG A 211 -14.23 -37.74 -3.06
N PHE A 212 -15.34 -37.98 -2.39
CA PHE A 212 -15.73 -39.36 -1.99
C PHE A 212 -14.62 -40.12 -1.22
N GLY A 213 -13.90 -39.44 -0.34
CA GLY A 213 -12.80 -40.04 0.44
C GLY A 213 -11.47 -40.17 -0.31
N ILE A 214 -11.42 -39.87 -1.60
CA ILE A 214 -10.18 -39.90 -2.38
C ILE A 214 -9.56 -38.50 -2.39
N ILE A 215 -8.31 -38.40 -1.90
CA ILE A 215 -7.53 -37.16 -1.93
C ILE A 215 -7.16 -36.88 -3.40
N ARG A 216 -7.42 -35.65 -3.85
CA ARG A 216 -7.00 -35.13 -5.16
C ARG A 216 -6.00 -34.00 -4.96
N ASN A 217 -4.90 -34.07 -5.68
CA ASN A 217 -4.02 -32.92 -5.81
C ASN A 217 -4.68 -31.87 -6.72
N VAL A 218 -5.08 -30.73 -6.17
CA VAL A 218 -5.69 -29.61 -6.94
C VAL A 218 -4.66 -28.58 -7.38
N GLY A 219 -3.48 -29.04 -7.77
CA GLY A 219 -2.41 -28.18 -8.29
C GLY A 219 -1.64 -27.43 -7.21
N ASN A 220 -0.76 -26.54 -7.66
CA ASN A 220 0.21 -25.83 -6.80
C ASN A 220 -0.39 -24.62 -6.08
N LEU A 221 -1.66 -24.69 -5.63
CA LEU A 221 -2.30 -23.58 -4.89
C LEU A 221 -1.53 -23.12 -3.65
N ARG A 222 -0.65 -23.97 -3.12
CA ARG A 222 0.20 -23.66 -1.97
C ARG A 222 1.52 -23.01 -2.34
N GLU A 223 1.92 -23.04 -3.60
CA GLU A 223 3.24 -22.65 -4.09
C GLU A 223 3.23 -21.34 -4.94
N GLU A 224 2.05 -20.79 -5.22
CA GLU A 224 1.89 -19.53 -5.98
C GLU A 224 2.14 -18.30 -5.11
#